data_791d43d813c796c28c9bc9c2619e1658
#
_entry.id   791d43d813c796c28c9bc9c2619e1658
#
_cell.length_a   1.000
_cell.length_b   1.000
_cell.length_c   1.000
_cell.angle_alpha   90.00
_cell.angle_beta   90.00
_cell.angle_gamma   90.00
#
_symmetry.space_group_name_H-M   'P 1'
#
loop_
_entity.id
_entity.type
_entity.pdbx_description
1 polymer ?
#
loop_
_entity_poly.entity_id
_entity_poly.type
_entity_poly.pdbx_seq_one_letter_code
_entity_poly.pdbx_strand_id
1 'polypeptide(L)'
;VEMLDDARQRTVELTQDLPPERHLGPKLSIVNPPQWEIGHIGFFYDYFVLHKLFGLSNFQIANASQLYDSMGVAHDARWTLDLPSMEDTFDYLRIIRDAMVSRLPEGLTDSATSYVWQLATFHEDMHGEAFAYTRQTLADQMPMIVPPIGGLPCLDSGDLSGEVFVPGGEHTLGADENVGFRFDNEKPAYVRAFDSFTIDISPVTNAAFMRFVEAGGYENPNYWSNRGWVWRDTQALKAPCYWRYNDAGWQVR
;
A
#
# COMPACT_ATOMS: atom_id res chain seq x y z
N VAL A 1 8.79 4.39 18.32
CA VAL A 1 9.73 3.30 18.01
C VAL A 1 8.96 2.04 17.68
N GLU A 2 8.04 1.59 18.54
CA GLU A 2 7.26 0.35 18.33
C GLU A 2 6.57 0.29 16.97
N MET A 3 5.89 1.35 16.54
CA MET A 3 5.27 1.40 15.20
C MET A 3 6.28 1.26 14.06
N LEU A 4 7.45 1.89 14.20
CA LEU A 4 8.53 1.77 13.21
C LEU A 4 9.08 0.34 13.14
N ASP A 5 9.31 -0.27 14.30
CA ASP A 5 9.82 -1.63 14.38
C ASP A 5 8.81 -2.64 13.83
N ASP A 6 7.52 -2.44 14.07
CA ASP A 6 6.43 -3.25 13.55
C ASP A 6 6.29 -3.11 12.00
N ALA A 7 6.32 -1.89 11.46
CA ALA A 7 6.32 -1.67 10.01
C ALA A 7 7.54 -2.31 9.34
N ARG A 8 8.74 -2.14 9.93
CA ARG A 8 9.98 -2.77 9.46
C ARG A 8 9.92 -4.29 9.50
N GLN A 9 9.38 -4.88 10.55
CA GLN A 9 9.22 -6.32 10.63
C GLN A 9 8.34 -6.84 9.49
N ARG A 10 7.23 -6.17 9.19
CA ARG A 10 6.38 -6.54 8.04
C ARG A 10 7.10 -6.42 6.70
N THR A 11 7.88 -5.37 6.49
CA THR A 11 8.72 -5.22 5.29
C THR A 11 9.65 -6.43 5.11
N VAL A 12 10.33 -6.84 6.19
CA VAL A 12 11.21 -8.01 6.17
C VAL A 12 10.41 -9.30 5.90
N GLU A 13 9.34 -9.54 6.63
CA GLU A 13 8.50 -10.74 6.47
C GLU A 13 7.93 -10.87 5.05
N LEU A 14 7.57 -9.75 4.42
CA LEU A 14 7.04 -9.72 3.06
C LEU A 14 8.10 -9.93 1.96
N THR A 15 9.40 -9.81 2.28
CA THR A 15 10.43 -9.74 1.24
C THR A 15 11.63 -10.67 1.43
N GLN A 16 11.90 -11.14 2.66
CA GLN A 16 13.10 -11.94 2.98
C GLN A 16 13.14 -13.31 2.32
N ASP A 17 12.01 -13.89 1.97
CA ASP A 17 11.88 -15.21 1.33
C ASP A 17 11.87 -15.12 -0.21
N LEU A 18 11.97 -13.91 -0.78
CA LEU A 18 11.98 -13.72 -2.22
C LEU A 18 13.27 -14.31 -2.81
N PRO A 19 13.17 -15.21 -3.79
CA PRO A 19 14.34 -15.76 -4.44
C PRO A 19 15.02 -14.71 -5.33
N PRO A 20 16.31 -14.86 -5.66
CA PRO A 20 17.10 -13.84 -6.38
C PRO A 20 16.46 -13.32 -7.67
N GLU A 21 15.78 -14.16 -8.42
CA GLU A 21 15.05 -13.77 -9.65
C GLU A 21 13.85 -12.87 -9.38
N ARG A 22 13.39 -12.80 -8.13
CA ARG A 22 12.29 -11.93 -7.68
C ARG A 22 12.79 -10.60 -7.09
N HIS A 23 14.06 -10.43 -6.83
CA HIS A 23 14.59 -9.17 -6.29
C HIS A 23 14.29 -7.99 -7.21
N LEU A 24 14.43 -8.17 -8.52
CA LEU A 24 13.97 -7.20 -9.52
C LEU A 24 12.59 -7.58 -10.06
N GLY A 25 12.29 -8.86 -10.22
CA GLY A 25 11.04 -9.33 -10.82
C GLY A 25 10.83 -8.87 -12.27
N PRO A 26 9.69 -9.19 -12.88
CA PRO A 26 9.36 -8.74 -14.23
C PRO A 26 9.00 -7.24 -14.23
N LYS A 27 9.33 -6.55 -15.31
CA LYS A 27 8.95 -5.15 -15.50
C LYS A 27 7.46 -5.05 -15.86
N LEU A 28 6.67 -4.59 -14.91
CA LEU A 28 5.24 -4.34 -15.06
C LEU A 28 4.91 -2.92 -14.59
N SER A 29 3.95 -2.27 -15.26
CA SER A 29 3.56 -0.88 -14.96
C SER A 29 2.90 -0.67 -13.61
N ILE A 30 2.52 -1.75 -12.92
CA ILE A 30 1.76 -1.72 -11.66
C ILE A 30 2.55 -2.17 -10.45
N VAL A 31 3.83 -2.52 -10.62
CA VAL A 31 4.72 -2.97 -9.54
C VAL A 31 6.04 -2.25 -9.62
N ASN A 32 6.83 -2.31 -8.56
CA ASN A 32 8.24 -1.92 -8.54
C ASN A 32 9.13 -3.17 -8.36
N PRO A 33 10.43 -3.08 -8.69
CA PRO A 33 11.38 -4.09 -8.23
C PRO A 33 11.40 -4.10 -6.69
N PRO A 34 11.15 -5.22 -6.01
CA PRO A 34 11.18 -5.29 -4.54
C PRO A 34 12.48 -4.73 -3.93
N GLN A 35 13.62 -5.04 -4.52
CA GLN A 35 14.93 -4.52 -4.06
C GLN A 35 15.01 -3.00 -4.14
N TRP A 36 14.51 -2.39 -5.20
CA TRP A 36 14.42 -0.93 -5.33
C TRP A 36 13.47 -0.35 -4.29
N GLU A 37 12.32 -0.98 -4.11
CA GLU A 37 11.25 -0.50 -3.23
C GLU A 37 11.67 -0.52 -1.75
N ILE A 38 12.40 -1.56 -1.31
CA ILE A 38 13.01 -1.60 0.03
C ILE A 38 14.00 -0.44 0.22
N GLY A 39 14.87 -0.20 -0.77
CA GLY A 39 15.80 0.92 -0.72
C GLY A 39 15.10 2.28 -0.72
N HIS A 40 14.00 2.41 -1.46
CA HIS A 40 13.16 3.62 -1.47
C HIS A 40 12.50 3.89 -0.10
N ILE A 41 12.04 2.87 0.60
CA ILE A 41 11.60 3.00 2.01
C ILE A 41 12.72 3.60 2.86
N GLY A 42 13.93 3.07 2.76
CA GLY A 42 15.10 3.60 3.46
C GLY A 42 15.38 5.05 3.10
N PHE A 43 15.39 5.37 1.81
CA PHE A 43 15.59 6.73 1.32
C PHE A 43 14.56 7.72 1.86
N PHE A 44 13.30 7.32 1.98
CA PHE A 44 12.26 8.20 2.51
C PHE A 44 12.53 8.61 3.95
N TYR A 45 12.93 7.69 4.82
CA TYR A 45 13.35 8.00 6.18
C TYR A 45 14.63 8.85 6.21
N ASP A 46 15.62 8.48 5.40
CA ASP A 46 16.89 9.21 5.31
C ASP A 46 16.66 10.66 4.91
N TYR A 47 15.82 10.89 3.89
CA TYR A 47 15.51 12.21 3.39
C TYR A 47 14.61 13.01 4.35
N PHE A 48 13.45 12.50 4.73
CA PHE A 48 12.47 13.27 5.47
C PHE A 48 12.80 13.37 6.96
N VAL A 49 13.29 12.31 7.57
CA VAL A 49 13.59 12.30 9.00
C VAL A 49 15.03 12.74 9.28
N LEU A 50 16.02 12.04 8.72
CA LEU A 50 17.41 12.32 9.07
C LEU A 50 17.89 13.63 8.44
N HIS A 51 17.63 13.86 7.16
CA HIS A 51 18.12 15.04 6.45
C HIS A 51 17.23 16.27 6.70
N LYS A 52 15.93 16.21 6.44
CA LYS A 52 15.04 17.39 6.56
C LYS A 52 14.68 17.75 7.99
N LEU A 53 14.35 16.77 8.84
CA LEU A 53 13.93 17.05 10.22
C LEU A 53 15.13 17.24 11.15
N PHE A 54 16.11 16.33 11.11
CA PHE A 54 17.28 16.40 12.00
C PHE A 54 18.49 17.13 11.41
N GLY A 55 18.44 17.57 10.16
CA GLY A 55 19.46 18.43 9.54
C GLY A 55 20.78 17.72 9.22
N LEU A 56 20.79 16.39 9.03
CA LEU A 56 21.99 15.68 8.60
C LEU A 56 22.40 16.16 7.20
N SER A 57 23.69 16.43 7.01
CA SER A 57 24.21 16.95 5.73
C SER A 57 24.38 15.87 4.66
N ASN A 58 24.61 14.63 5.06
CA ASN A 58 24.88 13.51 4.15
C ASN A 58 23.86 12.41 4.34
N PHE A 59 23.45 11.80 3.23
CA PHE A 59 22.69 10.55 3.25
C PHE A 59 23.55 9.40 3.76
N GLN A 60 22.92 8.37 4.32
CA GLN A 60 23.62 7.16 4.78
C GLN A 60 24.21 6.36 3.60
N ILE A 61 23.62 6.48 2.40
CA ILE A 61 24.20 6.05 1.13
C ILE A 61 24.43 7.30 0.28
N ALA A 62 25.67 7.54 -0.17
CA ALA A 62 26.06 8.78 -0.83
C ALA A 62 25.25 9.12 -2.10
N ASN A 63 24.82 8.12 -2.85
CA ASN A 63 24.01 8.26 -4.07
C ASN A 63 22.54 7.86 -3.89
N ALA A 64 22.03 7.85 -2.65
CA ALA A 64 20.68 7.38 -2.35
C ALA A 64 19.60 8.11 -3.18
N SER A 65 19.72 9.42 -3.38
CA SER A 65 18.76 10.19 -4.18
C SER A 65 18.75 9.80 -5.67
N GLN A 66 19.91 9.45 -6.22
CA GLN A 66 20.00 8.99 -7.62
C GLN A 66 19.45 7.58 -7.83
N LEU A 67 19.45 6.76 -6.77
CA LEU A 67 18.92 5.41 -6.80
C LEU A 67 17.44 5.34 -6.44
N TYR A 68 17.01 6.06 -5.41
CA TYR A 68 15.75 5.77 -4.72
C TYR A 68 14.73 6.91 -4.68
N ASP A 69 15.06 8.11 -5.16
CA ASP A 69 14.09 9.20 -5.24
C ASP A 69 13.04 8.92 -6.34
N SER A 70 11.83 8.58 -5.94
CA SER A 70 10.73 8.28 -6.89
C SER A 70 10.30 9.48 -7.74
N MET A 71 10.66 10.71 -7.34
CA MET A 71 10.40 11.92 -8.14
C MET A 71 11.47 12.14 -9.20
N GLY A 72 12.69 11.66 -8.98
CA GLY A 72 13.81 11.79 -9.90
C GLY A 72 14.05 10.54 -10.76
N VAL A 73 13.71 9.36 -10.26
CA VAL A 73 13.95 8.07 -10.91
C VAL A 73 12.69 7.60 -11.62
N ALA A 74 12.70 7.67 -12.95
CA ALA A 74 11.58 7.18 -13.76
C ALA A 74 11.26 5.71 -13.43
N HIS A 75 9.97 5.36 -13.39
CA HIS A 75 9.51 3.99 -13.07
C HIS A 75 10.27 2.93 -13.87
N ASP A 76 10.36 3.10 -15.17
CA ASP A 76 10.98 2.13 -16.08
C ASP A 76 12.50 1.97 -15.90
N ALA A 77 13.16 2.95 -15.32
CA ALA A 77 14.60 2.91 -15.07
C ALA A 77 14.97 2.05 -13.84
N ARG A 78 14.02 1.81 -12.93
CA ARG A 78 14.26 1.11 -11.64
C ARG A 78 14.80 -0.31 -11.80
N TRP A 79 14.54 -0.96 -12.94
CA TRP A 79 15.06 -2.30 -13.27
C TRP A 79 16.50 -2.31 -13.79
N THR A 80 17.05 -1.15 -14.15
CA THR A 80 18.38 -1.03 -14.78
C THR A 80 19.39 -0.27 -13.93
N LEU A 81 19.01 0.12 -12.72
CA LEU A 81 19.90 0.77 -11.77
C LEU A 81 20.90 -0.24 -11.20
N ASP A 82 22.11 0.23 -10.91
CA ASP A 82 23.12 -0.52 -10.17
C ASP A 82 22.78 -0.44 -8.67
N LEU A 83 21.80 -1.25 -8.26
CA LEU A 83 21.32 -1.29 -6.89
C LEU A 83 22.27 -2.08 -5.99
N PRO A 84 22.46 -1.66 -4.71
CA PRO A 84 23.09 -2.50 -3.70
C PRO A 84 22.43 -3.87 -3.59
N SER A 85 23.14 -4.87 -3.09
CA SER A 85 22.54 -6.20 -2.85
C SER A 85 21.34 -6.13 -1.91
N MET A 86 20.51 -7.19 -1.87
CA MET A 86 19.41 -7.26 -0.90
C MET A 86 19.92 -7.15 0.55
N GLU A 87 21.04 -7.80 0.86
CA GLU A 87 21.68 -7.74 2.17
C GLU A 87 22.12 -6.31 2.52
N ASP A 88 22.83 -5.63 1.62
CA ASP A 88 23.25 -4.24 1.79
C ASP A 88 22.04 -3.29 1.90
N THR A 89 20.96 -3.58 1.19
CA THR A 89 19.72 -2.79 1.25
C THR A 89 19.02 -2.95 2.61
N PHE A 90 18.97 -4.14 3.17
CA PHE A 90 18.46 -4.34 4.54
C PHE A 90 19.41 -3.72 5.59
N ASP A 91 20.71 -3.78 5.39
CA ASP A 91 21.68 -3.08 6.25
C ASP A 91 21.49 -1.57 6.21
N TYR A 92 21.20 -1.00 5.05
CA TYR A 92 20.84 0.41 4.92
C TYR A 92 19.61 0.76 5.77
N LEU A 93 18.56 -0.05 5.71
CA LEU A 93 17.37 0.15 6.55
C LEU A 93 17.70 0.08 8.05
N ARG A 94 18.58 -0.84 8.45
CA ARG A 94 19.00 -0.98 9.86
C ARG A 94 19.80 0.24 10.33
N ILE A 95 20.75 0.71 9.54
CA ILE A 95 21.56 1.91 9.83
C ILE A 95 20.65 3.13 10.02
N ILE A 96 19.68 3.32 9.14
CA ILE A 96 18.72 4.44 9.25
C ILE A 96 17.90 4.34 10.52
N ARG A 97 17.34 3.17 10.81
CA ARG A 97 16.57 2.96 12.05
C ARG A 97 17.39 3.33 13.28
N ASP A 98 18.62 2.84 13.39
CA ASP A 98 19.49 3.11 14.54
C ASP A 98 19.84 4.61 14.62
N ALA A 99 20.11 5.25 13.48
CA ALA A 99 20.35 6.69 13.40
C ALA A 99 19.12 7.52 13.82
N MET A 100 17.92 7.09 13.48
CA MET A 100 16.67 7.72 13.88
C MET A 100 16.42 7.57 15.38
N VAL A 101 16.48 6.34 15.90
CA VAL A 101 16.22 6.04 17.31
C VAL A 101 17.20 6.76 18.22
N SER A 102 18.49 6.83 17.84
CA SER A 102 19.51 7.55 18.61
C SER A 102 19.28 9.07 18.73
N ARG A 103 18.43 9.63 17.87
CA ARG A 103 18.09 11.07 17.82
C ARG A 103 16.71 11.39 18.37
N LEU A 104 15.96 10.38 18.76
CA LEU A 104 14.70 10.63 19.46
C LEU A 104 15.00 11.29 20.80
N PRO A 105 14.55 12.51 21.06
CA PRO A 105 14.55 13.06 22.41
C PRO A 105 13.66 12.19 23.30
N GLU A 106 13.87 12.23 24.60
CA GLU A 106 12.98 11.61 25.56
C GLU A 106 11.56 12.20 25.43
N GLY A 107 10.74 11.55 24.59
CA GLY A 107 9.40 11.97 24.18
C GLY A 107 9.39 12.87 22.94
N LEU A 108 8.54 12.54 21.99
CA LEU A 108 8.20 13.42 20.87
C LEU A 108 7.33 14.56 21.41
N THR A 109 7.92 15.70 21.67
CA THR A 109 7.27 16.82 22.37
C THR A 109 6.61 17.83 21.43
N ASP A 110 6.96 17.84 20.14
CA ASP A 110 6.37 18.75 19.16
C ASP A 110 5.59 17.99 18.08
N SER A 111 4.52 18.64 17.60
CA SER A 111 3.61 18.06 16.61
C SER A 111 4.25 17.87 15.23
N ALA A 112 5.20 18.70 14.84
CA ALA A 112 5.84 18.62 13.53
C ALA A 112 6.79 17.42 13.44
N THR A 113 7.63 17.21 14.48
CA THR A 113 8.49 16.03 14.58
C THR A 113 7.65 14.75 14.61
N SER A 114 6.59 14.72 15.43
CA SER A 114 5.68 13.60 15.50
C SER A 114 5.01 13.31 14.16
N TYR A 115 4.58 14.34 13.44
CA TYR A 115 3.96 14.20 12.13
C TYR A 115 4.90 13.56 11.11
N VAL A 116 6.13 14.09 10.96
CA VAL A 116 7.10 13.56 9.98
C VAL A 116 7.49 12.12 10.30
N TRP A 117 7.64 11.80 11.58
CA TRP A 117 7.94 10.43 12.02
C TRP A 117 6.81 9.46 11.66
N GLN A 118 5.57 9.82 11.95
CA GLN A 118 4.40 9.01 11.61
C GLN A 118 4.21 8.90 10.09
N LEU A 119 4.40 9.99 9.35
CA LEU A 119 4.33 10.00 7.89
C LEU A 119 5.31 8.98 7.29
N ALA A 120 6.56 8.95 7.77
CA ALA A 120 7.55 8.02 7.27
C ALA A 120 7.22 6.56 7.64
N THR A 121 6.67 6.33 8.84
CA THR A 121 6.23 5.00 9.26
C THR A 121 5.04 4.50 8.43
N PHE A 122 4.03 5.33 8.23
CA PHE A 122 2.89 4.97 7.37
C PHE A 122 3.27 4.83 5.89
N HIS A 123 4.29 5.56 5.43
CA HIS A 123 4.83 5.35 4.09
C HIS A 123 5.45 3.94 3.95
N GLU A 124 6.15 3.43 4.97
CA GLU A 124 6.62 2.04 4.97
C GLU A 124 5.45 1.05 4.97
N ASP A 125 4.38 1.31 5.73
CA ASP A 125 3.16 0.49 5.71
C ASP A 125 2.49 0.44 4.33
N MET A 126 2.45 1.58 3.61
CA MET A 126 1.94 1.63 2.23
C MET A 126 2.78 0.75 1.28
N HIS A 127 4.09 0.68 1.49
CA HIS A 127 4.96 -0.23 0.75
C HIS A 127 4.78 -1.69 1.19
N GLY A 128 4.41 -1.96 2.43
CA GLY A 128 3.96 -3.28 2.87
C GLY A 128 2.75 -3.77 2.06
N GLU A 129 1.77 -2.89 1.83
CA GLU A 129 0.64 -3.17 0.92
C GLU A 129 1.13 -3.42 -0.52
N ALA A 130 2.09 -2.61 -1.00
CA ALA A 130 2.66 -2.76 -2.33
C ALA A 130 3.37 -4.11 -2.53
N PHE A 131 4.13 -4.60 -1.56
CA PHE A 131 4.71 -5.94 -1.60
C PHE A 131 3.63 -7.03 -1.63
N ALA A 132 2.55 -6.87 -0.87
CA ALA A 132 1.45 -7.83 -0.86
C ALA A 132 0.77 -7.94 -2.23
N TYR A 133 0.39 -6.82 -2.87
CA TYR A 133 -0.21 -6.87 -4.21
C TYR A 133 0.79 -7.27 -5.30
N THR A 134 2.08 -6.98 -5.14
CA THR A 134 3.13 -7.46 -6.05
C THR A 134 3.22 -8.97 -6.00
N ARG A 135 3.30 -9.57 -4.82
CA ARG A 135 3.29 -11.04 -4.64
C ARG A 135 2.03 -11.67 -5.22
N GLN A 136 0.86 -11.08 -4.98
CA GLN A 136 -0.40 -11.54 -5.55
C GLN A 136 -0.38 -11.46 -7.09
N THR A 137 0.11 -10.35 -7.66
CA THR A 137 0.22 -10.15 -9.11
C THR A 137 1.13 -11.20 -9.76
N LEU A 138 2.26 -11.49 -9.14
CA LEU A 138 3.26 -12.43 -9.64
C LEU A 138 2.95 -13.90 -9.28
N ALA A 139 1.89 -14.16 -8.52
CA ALA A 139 1.53 -15.48 -7.99
C ALA A 139 2.66 -16.10 -7.15
N ASP A 140 3.37 -15.29 -6.41
CA ASP A 140 4.38 -15.77 -5.47
C ASP A 140 3.71 -16.47 -4.28
N GLN A 141 4.46 -17.30 -3.57
CA GLN A 141 3.95 -17.96 -2.38
C GLN A 141 3.59 -16.93 -1.31
N MET A 142 2.56 -17.25 -0.51
CA MET A 142 2.19 -16.43 0.64
C MET A 142 3.37 -16.40 1.63
N PRO A 143 3.84 -15.22 2.05
CA PRO A 143 4.93 -15.12 3.01
C PRO A 143 4.47 -15.56 4.41
N MET A 144 5.42 -15.95 5.25
CA MET A 144 5.18 -16.17 6.66
C MET A 144 5.09 -14.82 7.37
N ILE A 145 3.87 -14.37 7.67
CA ILE A 145 3.62 -13.12 8.41
C ILE A 145 3.26 -13.48 9.85
N VAL A 146 3.95 -12.88 10.80
CA VAL A 146 3.57 -12.99 12.22
C VAL A 146 2.30 -12.15 12.43
N PRO A 147 1.20 -12.75 12.92
CA PRO A 147 -0.01 -11.99 13.21
C PRO A 147 0.28 -10.87 14.21
N PRO A 148 -0.38 -9.71 14.10
CA PRO A 148 -0.25 -8.64 15.07
C PRO A 148 -0.63 -9.12 16.47
N ILE A 149 -0.04 -8.51 17.50
CA ILE A 149 -0.36 -8.81 18.91
C ILE A 149 -1.87 -8.66 19.12
N GLY A 150 -2.54 -9.72 19.54
CA GLY A 150 -4.00 -9.77 19.67
C GLY A 150 -4.69 -10.54 18.54
N GLY A 151 -3.95 -10.99 17.53
CA GLY A 151 -4.47 -11.72 16.37
C GLY A 151 -5.21 -10.81 15.39
N LEU A 152 -5.54 -11.38 14.22
CA LEU A 152 -6.49 -10.73 13.34
C LEU A 152 -7.88 -10.82 13.99
N PRO A 153 -8.69 -9.75 13.96
CA PRO A 153 -10.06 -9.83 14.42
C PRO A 153 -10.75 -10.97 13.65
N CYS A 154 -11.35 -11.90 14.39
CA CYS A 154 -12.23 -12.90 13.77
C CYS A 154 -13.44 -12.11 13.24
N LEU A 155 -13.38 -11.77 11.96
CA LEU A 155 -14.52 -11.19 11.27
C LEU A 155 -15.52 -12.34 11.11
N ASP A 156 -16.52 -12.33 11.98
CA ASP A 156 -17.68 -13.16 11.76
C ASP A 156 -18.23 -12.78 10.39
N SER A 157 -18.14 -13.72 9.44
CA SER A 157 -18.56 -13.52 8.06
C SER A 157 -20.10 -13.60 7.91
N GLY A 158 -20.82 -13.09 8.91
CA GLY A 158 -22.27 -12.95 8.86
C GLY A 158 -22.71 -12.22 7.59
N ASP A 159 -23.85 -12.59 7.04
CA ASP A 159 -24.45 -11.91 5.90
C ASP A 159 -24.88 -10.49 6.35
N LEU A 160 -24.03 -9.52 6.09
CA LEU A 160 -24.31 -8.09 6.29
C LEU A 160 -25.05 -7.55 5.05
N SER A 161 -26.15 -8.18 4.70
CA SER A 161 -27.02 -7.69 3.62
C SER A 161 -27.92 -6.56 4.10
N GLY A 162 -28.22 -5.64 3.21
CA GLY A 162 -29.10 -4.51 3.46
C GLY A 162 -28.51 -3.16 3.07
N GLU A 163 -29.33 -2.14 3.20
CA GLU A 163 -29.01 -0.78 2.80
C GLU A 163 -29.23 0.19 3.96
N VAL A 164 -28.46 1.25 4.00
CA VAL A 164 -28.60 2.37 4.92
C VAL A 164 -29.01 3.62 4.13
N PHE A 165 -30.10 4.25 4.54
CA PHE A 165 -30.49 5.56 4.03
C PHE A 165 -29.63 6.66 4.68
N VAL A 166 -28.98 7.45 3.84
CA VAL A 166 -28.23 8.64 4.24
C VAL A 166 -29.06 9.88 3.88
N PRO A 167 -29.52 10.66 4.87
CA PRO A 167 -30.31 11.86 4.60
C PRO A 167 -29.48 12.89 3.85
N GLY A 168 -30.12 13.64 2.95
CA GLY A 168 -29.52 14.81 2.32
C GLY A 168 -29.22 15.91 3.32
N GLY A 169 -28.33 16.80 2.99
CA GLY A 169 -27.94 17.92 3.82
C GLY A 169 -26.47 18.30 3.68
N GLU A 170 -26.01 19.13 4.60
CA GLU A 170 -24.61 19.53 4.68
C GLU A 170 -23.82 18.52 5.54
N HIS A 171 -22.72 18.07 5.00
CA HIS A 171 -21.81 17.12 5.64
C HIS A 171 -20.39 17.65 5.60
N THR A 172 -19.63 17.40 6.67
CA THR A 172 -18.21 17.72 6.71
C THR A 172 -17.40 16.54 6.14
N LEU A 173 -16.60 16.82 5.13
CA LEU A 173 -15.64 15.89 4.52
C LEU A 173 -14.23 16.32 4.86
N GLY A 174 -13.31 15.36 4.90
CA GLY A 174 -11.91 15.60 5.23
C GLY A 174 -11.66 15.61 6.74
N ALA A 175 -10.40 15.78 7.11
CA ALA A 175 -9.94 15.70 8.49
C ALA A 175 -9.80 17.08 9.13
N ASP A 176 -10.33 17.24 10.33
CA ASP A 176 -10.16 18.42 11.19
C ASP A 176 -8.71 18.50 11.73
N GLU A 177 -8.26 19.71 12.05
CA GLU A 177 -6.92 19.96 12.61
C GLU A 177 -6.67 19.28 13.96
N ASN A 178 -7.72 18.97 14.69
CA ASN A 178 -7.65 18.35 16.02
C ASN A 178 -7.66 16.81 15.98
N VAL A 179 -7.88 16.20 14.84
CA VAL A 179 -7.76 14.74 14.66
C VAL A 179 -6.28 14.38 14.53
N GLY A 180 -5.82 13.34 15.19
CA GLY A 180 -4.43 12.88 15.22
C GLY A 180 -3.66 12.94 13.89
N PHE A 181 -2.93 11.90 13.51
CA PHE A 181 -2.25 11.89 12.21
C PHE A 181 -3.27 11.91 11.05
N ARG A 182 -2.96 12.68 10.01
CA ARG A 182 -3.73 12.73 8.75
C ARG A 182 -2.79 13.06 7.59
N PHE A 183 -3.01 12.45 6.46
CA PHE A 183 -2.27 12.78 5.25
C PHE A 183 -2.68 14.16 4.71
N ASP A 184 -1.85 14.75 3.86
CA ASP A 184 -2.12 16.06 3.26
C ASP A 184 -3.36 16.07 2.35
N ASN A 185 -3.64 14.97 1.66
CA ASN A 185 -4.83 14.80 0.81
C ASN A 185 -6.13 14.59 1.59
N GLU A 186 -6.07 14.40 2.92
CA GLU A 186 -7.25 14.30 3.80
C GLU A 186 -7.69 15.66 4.35
N LYS A 187 -6.96 16.72 4.10
CA LYS A 187 -7.20 18.07 4.66
C LYS A 187 -7.24 19.16 3.58
N PRO A 188 -7.89 20.31 3.89
CA PRO A 188 -8.63 20.60 5.12
C PRO A 188 -10.01 19.93 5.14
N ALA A 189 -10.62 19.86 6.33
CA ALA A 189 -12.05 19.56 6.43
C ALA A 189 -12.87 20.67 5.73
N TYR A 190 -13.90 20.29 4.99
CA TYR A 190 -14.77 21.21 4.27
C TYR A 190 -16.23 20.72 4.26
N VAL A 191 -17.16 21.65 4.19
CA VAL A 191 -18.59 21.33 4.14
C VAL A 191 -19.04 21.15 2.69
N ARG A 192 -19.82 20.11 2.44
CA ARG A 192 -20.47 19.84 1.17
C ARG A 192 -21.90 19.37 1.35
N ALA A 193 -22.80 19.89 0.55
CA ALA A 193 -24.19 19.44 0.48
C ALA A 193 -24.32 18.27 -0.50
N PHE A 194 -25.10 17.26 -0.09
CA PHE A 194 -25.49 16.11 -0.91
C PHE A 194 -26.99 15.94 -0.90
N ASP A 195 -27.53 15.40 -1.98
CA ASP A 195 -28.88 14.84 -1.95
C ASP A 195 -28.90 13.55 -1.13
N SER A 196 -30.06 13.15 -0.64
CA SER A 196 -30.20 11.87 0.04
C SER A 196 -29.88 10.70 -0.89
N PHE A 197 -29.26 9.66 -0.36
CA PHE A 197 -28.95 8.44 -1.09
C PHE A 197 -29.03 7.22 -0.17
N THR A 198 -29.03 6.05 -0.77
CA THR A 198 -28.95 4.77 -0.07
C THR A 198 -27.62 4.09 -0.45
N ILE A 199 -26.98 3.48 0.51
CA ILE A 199 -25.73 2.75 0.32
C ILE A 199 -25.81 1.38 1.01
N ASP A 200 -25.19 0.37 0.42
CA ASP A 200 -25.07 -0.95 1.04
C ASP A 200 -24.37 -0.87 2.40
N ILE A 201 -24.80 -1.70 3.37
CA ILE A 201 -24.19 -1.79 4.71
C ILE A 201 -22.76 -2.28 4.64
N SER A 202 -22.44 -3.14 3.67
CA SER A 202 -21.11 -3.72 3.47
C SER A 202 -20.61 -3.50 2.04
N PRO A 203 -19.29 -3.49 1.82
CA PRO A 203 -18.73 -3.55 0.47
C PRO A 203 -19.22 -4.80 -0.28
N VAL A 204 -19.25 -4.72 -1.60
CA VAL A 204 -19.60 -5.87 -2.45
C VAL A 204 -18.66 -7.03 -2.16
N THR A 205 -19.20 -8.15 -1.68
CA THR A 205 -18.41 -9.35 -1.37
C THR A 205 -18.04 -10.11 -2.65
N ASN A 206 -16.99 -10.94 -2.57
CA ASN A 206 -16.64 -11.86 -3.66
C ASN A 206 -17.82 -12.76 -4.04
N ALA A 207 -18.60 -13.26 -3.07
CA ALA A 207 -19.78 -14.09 -3.32
C ALA A 207 -20.89 -13.31 -4.08
N ALA A 208 -21.10 -12.05 -3.76
CA ALA A 208 -22.05 -11.20 -4.47
C ALA A 208 -21.59 -10.91 -5.91
N PHE A 209 -20.29 -10.63 -6.09
CA PHE A 209 -19.74 -10.37 -7.42
C PHE A 209 -19.68 -11.64 -8.29
N MET A 210 -19.47 -12.81 -7.69
CA MET A 210 -19.51 -14.09 -8.37
C MET A 210 -20.86 -14.32 -9.06
N ARG A 211 -21.98 -13.97 -8.41
CA ARG A 211 -23.31 -14.06 -9.03
C ARG A 211 -23.41 -13.21 -10.31
N PHE A 212 -22.80 -12.03 -10.34
CA PHE A 212 -22.72 -11.19 -11.54
C PHE A 212 -21.88 -11.86 -12.64
N VAL A 213 -20.74 -12.45 -12.30
CA VAL A 213 -19.88 -13.17 -13.26
C VAL A 213 -20.62 -14.35 -13.86
N GLU A 214 -21.24 -15.20 -13.02
CA GLU A 214 -21.98 -16.41 -13.43
C GLU A 214 -23.26 -16.11 -14.23
N ALA A 215 -23.88 -14.95 -13.99
CA ALA A 215 -25.00 -14.45 -14.78
C ALA A 215 -24.58 -13.89 -16.16
N GLY A 216 -23.31 -14.05 -16.58
CA GLY A 216 -22.81 -13.54 -17.85
C GLY A 216 -22.50 -12.05 -17.83
N GLY A 217 -22.18 -11.49 -16.68
CA GLY A 217 -21.89 -10.05 -16.51
C GLY A 217 -20.76 -9.55 -17.40
N TYR A 218 -19.77 -10.39 -17.66
CA TYR A 218 -18.65 -10.09 -18.58
C TYR A 218 -18.96 -10.36 -20.07
N GLU A 219 -20.12 -10.93 -20.37
CA GLU A 219 -20.54 -11.30 -21.73
C GLU A 219 -21.63 -10.38 -22.28
N ASN A 220 -22.32 -9.64 -21.40
CA ASN A 220 -23.44 -8.79 -21.77
C ASN A 220 -23.03 -7.31 -21.81
N PRO A 221 -22.93 -6.67 -23.00
CA PRO A 221 -22.53 -5.27 -23.13
C PRO A 221 -23.49 -4.28 -22.45
N ASN A 222 -24.73 -4.67 -22.18
CA ASN A 222 -25.72 -3.79 -21.55
C ASN A 222 -25.39 -3.45 -20.09
N TYR A 223 -24.51 -4.22 -19.43
CA TYR A 223 -24.04 -3.95 -18.07
C TYR A 223 -22.84 -2.99 -18.02
N TRP A 224 -22.33 -2.56 -19.18
CA TRP A 224 -21.12 -1.77 -19.28
C TRP A 224 -21.41 -0.43 -19.97
N SER A 225 -20.68 0.61 -19.58
CA SER A 225 -20.55 1.78 -20.43
C SER A 225 -19.80 1.41 -21.71
N ASN A 226 -19.97 2.17 -22.79
CA ASN A 226 -19.23 1.93 -24.03
C ASN A 226 -17.72 1.85 -23.81
N ARG A 227 -17.18 2.74 -22.98
CA ARG A 227 -15.75 2.77 -22.62
C ARG A 227 -15.35 1.53 -21.79
N GLY A 228 -16.16 1.13 -20.85
CA GLY A 228 -15.94 -0.07 -20.03
C GLY A 228 -15.97 -1.34 -20.87
N TRP A 229 -16.90 -1.44 -21.81
CA TRP A 229 -17.00 -2.58 -22.72
C TRP A 229 -15.77 -2.71 -23.62
N VAL A 230 -15.31 -1.61 -24.25
CA VAL A 230 -14.08 -1.60 -25.06
C VAL A 230 -12.86 -2.01 -24.24
N TRP A 231 -12.72 -1.51 -23.00
CA TRP A 231 -11.65 -1.91 -22.11
C TRP A 231 -11.71 -3.40 -21.78
N ARG A 232 -12.88 -3.91 -21.37
CA ARG A 232 -13.11 -5.34 -21.08
C ARG A 232 -12.72 -6.22 -22.29
N ASP A 233 -13.14 -5.83 -23.49
CA ASP A 233 -12.88 -6.58 -24.72
C ASP A 233 -11.39 -6.55 -25.09
N THR A 234 -10.76 -5.38 -25.05
CA THR A 234 -9.32 -5.21 -25.31
C THR A 234 -8.45 -6.05 -24.36
N GLN A 235 -8.85 -6.16 -23.09
CA GLN A 235 -8.16 -6.97 -22.10
C GLN A 235 -8.63 -8.44 -22.07
N ALA A 236 -9.59 -8.82 -22.90
CA ALA A 236 -10.20 -10.15 -22.96
C ALA A 236 -10.66 -10.67 -21.57
N LEU A 237 -11.20 -9.78 -20.75
CA LEU A 237 -11.57 -10.11 -19.37
C LEU A 237 -12.86 -10.96 -19.34
N LYS A 238 -12.87 -11.97 -18.49
CA LYS A 238 -14.02 -12.85 -18.22
C LYS A 238 -14.41 -12.91 -16.74
N ALA A 239 -13.57 -12.37 -15.88
CA ALA A 239 -13.75 -12.33 -14.42
C ALA A 239 -12.76 -11.27 -13.84
N PRO A 240 -12.79 -10.96 -12.55
CA PRO A 240 -11.78 -10.17 -11.88
C PRO A 240 -10.37 -10.72 -12.06
N CYS A 241 -9.36 -9.84 -12.06
CA CYS A 241 -7.97 -10.13 -12.46
C CYS A 241 -7.35 -11.35 -11.76
N TYR A 242 -7.63 -11.55 -10.47
CA TYR A 242 -7.03 -12.62 -9.68
C TYR A 242 -7.96 -13.82 -9.45
N TRP A 243 -9.10 -13.87 -10.15
CA TRP A 243 -10.03 -14.97 -10.06
C TRP A 243 -9.69 -16.06 -11.07
N ARG A 244 -9.78 -17.31 -10.63
CA ARG A 244 -9.61 -18.50 -11.46
C ARG A 244 -10.72 -19.48 -11.21
N TYR A 245 -11.18 -20.13 -12.25
CA TYR A 245 -12.16 -21.21 -12.17
C TYR A 245 -11.45 -22.55 -12.41
N ASN A 246 -11.68 -23.51 -11.50
CA ASN A 246 -11.16 -24.87 -11.60
C ASN A 246 -12.23 -25.87 -11.10
N ASP A 247 -11.85 -27.15 -10.94
CA ASP A 247 -12.77 -28.21 -10.51
C ASP A 247 -13.39 -27.96 -9.11
N ALA A 248 -12.78 -27.13 -8.29
CA ALA A 248 -13.31 -26.70 -6.99
C ALA A 248 -14.17 -25.42 -7.07
N GLY A 249 -14.42 -24.88 -8.26
CA GLY A 249 -15.14 -23.63 -8.50
C GLY A 249 -14.24 -22.40 -8.56
N TRP A 250 -14.84 -21.22 -8.30
CA TRP A 250 -14.11 -19.95 -8.28
C TRP A 250 -13.15 -19.87 -7.09
N GLN A 251 -11.96 -19.42 -7.37
CA GLN A 251 -10.91 -19.16 -6.39
C GLN A 251 -10.27 -17.80 -6.63
N VAL A 252 -9.90 -17.11 -5.55
CA VAL A 252 -9.07 -15.90 -5.58
C VAL A 252 -7.62 -16.33 -5.34
N ARG A 253 -6.72 -15.82 -6.18
CA ARG A 253 -5.29 -16.06 -6.05
C ARG A 253 -4.72 -15.17 -4.97
#